data_8ff65204e680767f7ee155e92c6b171d
#
_entry.id   8ff65204e680767f7ee155e92c6b171d
#
_cell.length_a   1.000
_cell.length_b   1.000
_cell.length_c   1.000
_cell.angle_alpha   90.00
_cell.angle_beta   90.00
_cell.angle_gamma   90.00
#
_symmetry.space_group_name_H-M   'P 1'
#
loop_
_entity.id
_entity.type
_entity.pdbx_description
1 polymer ?
#
loop_
_entity_poly.entity_id
_entity_poly.type
_entity_poly.pdbx_seq_one_letter_code
_entity_poly.pdbx_strand_id
1 'polypeptide(L)'
;TVPEELRRALRDENVHGALNQAMMELGATVCVPNGAPLCEECPWSKIVSCESTGACDGFSGKSKAKARRIEERTVLVIRDGEKVAIRKRPKKGLLAGLYELPNLSGALSAEEVLSYVKEQHFAPLRIEKLADAKHIFSHIEWRMSGYAILVEEAGFAAEKEPESGNGRTPEEKADGEGGLIFVDAWDARERYAIPSAFSAYAGYLKKEFD
;
A
#
# COMPACT_ATOMS: atom_id res chain seq x y z
N THR A 1 -39.83 -9.07 3.70
CA THR A 1 -40.27 -7.97 2.82
C THR A 1 -39.79 -6.66 3.40
N VAL A 2 -39.09 -5.84 2.62
CA VAL A 2 -38.60 -4.52 3.08
C VAL A 2 -39.81 -3.64 3.40
N PRO A 3 -39.89 -3.04 4.61
CA PRO A 3 -40.99 -2.14 4.99
C PRO A 3 -41.13 -0.97 4.03
N GLU A 4 -42.38 -0.48 3.83
CA GLU A 4 -42.63 0.60 2.87
C GLU A 4 -41.94 1.92 3.27
N GLU A 5 -41.84 2.19 4.58
CA GLU A 5 -41.11 3.36 5.11
C GLU A 5 -39.63 3.33 4.71
N LEU A 6 -38.98 2.17 4.81
CA LEU A 6 -37.60 2.02 4.39
C LEU A 6 -37.45 2.13 2.86
N ARG A 7 -38.42 1.60 2.09
CA ARG A 7 -38.46 1.78 0.63
C ARG A 7 -38.63 3.26 0.25
N ARG A 8 -39.41 4.02 1.03
CA ARG A 8 -39.60 5.46 0.81
C ARG A 8 -38.32 6.22 1.10
N ALA A 9 -37.65 5.91 2.22
CA ALA A 9 -36.35 6.50 2.56
C ALA A 9 -35.26 6.17 1.53
N LEU A 10 -35.29 4.98 0.94
CA LEU A 10 -34.36 4.58 -0.13
C LEU A 10 -34.62 5.27 -1.48
N ARG A 11 -35.72 6.00 -1.66
CA ARG A 11 -36.01 6.78 -2.86
C ARG A 11 -35.61 8.24 -2.73
N ASP A 12 -35.33 8.71 -1.51
CA ASP A 12 -34.92 10.08 -1.25
C ASP A 12 -33.40 10.19 -1.23
N GLU A 13 -32.83 10.83 -2.25
CA GLU A 13 -31.38 11.00 -2.42
C GLU A 13 -30.75 11.73 -1.23
N ASN A 14 -31.48 12.61 -0.55
CA ASN A 14 -30.97 13.34 0.61
C ASN A 14 -30.84 12.44 1.87
N VAL A 15 -31.53 11.33 1.91
CA VAL A 15 -31.54 10.39 3.05
C VAL A 15 -30.52 9.27 2.90
N HIS A 16 -30.06 8.99 1.68
CA HIS A 16 -29.16 7.85 1.41
C HIS A 16 -27.88 7.90 2.26
N GLY A 17 -27.25 9.05 2.40
CA GLY A 17 -26.03 9.20 3.20
C GLY A 17 -26.27 8.93 4.69
N ALA A 18 -27.31 9.53 5.24
CA ALA A 18 -27.70 9.34 6.64
C ALA A 18 -28.13 7.90 6.93
N LEU A 19 -28.87 7.26 6.03
CA LEU A 19 -29.28 5.87 6.16
C LEU A 19 -28.08 4.92 6.14
N ASN A 20 -27.16 5.12 5.20
CA ASN A 20 -25.94 4.30 5.15
C ASN A 20 -25.10 4.46 6.41
N GLN A 21 -24.96 5.66 6.93
CA GLN A 21 -24.27 5.91 8.20
C GLN A 21 -24.96 5.23 9.36
N ALA A 22 -26.28 5.38 9.48
CA ALA A 22 -27.07 4.73 10.53
C ALA A 22 -26.97 3.20 10.48
N MET A 23 -26.93 2.60 9.28
CA MET A 23 -26.74 1.17 9.10
C MET A 23 -25.36 0.71 9.60
N MET A 24 -24.31 1.46 9.31
CA MET A 24 -22.96 1.16 9.79
C MET A 24 -22.88 1.28 11.33
N GLU A 25 -23.46 2.33 11.90
CA GLU A 25 -23.51 2.53 13.35
C GLU A 25 -24.31 1.43 14.06
N LEU A 26 -25.46 1.04 13.52
CA LEU A 26 -26.24 -0.08 14.03
C LEU A 26 -25.43 -1.37 14.05
N GLY A 27 -24.67 -1.64 13.00
CA GLY A 27 -23.79 -2.80 12.92
C GLY A 27 -22.58 -2.74 13.84
N ALA A 28 -22.19 -1.54 14.29
CA ALA A 28 -21.05 -1.34 15.19
C ALA A 28 -21.46 -1.35 16.67
N THR A 29 -22.69 -0.89 17.01
CA THR A 29 -23.10 -0.63 18.39
C THR A 29 -24.16 -1.58 18.91
N VAL A 30 -25.08 -2.02 18.08
CA VAL A 30 -26.23 -2.84 18.47
C VAL A 30 -26.13 -4.25 17.88
N CYS A 31 -26.04 -4.36 16.57
CA CYS A 31 -25.96 -5.64 15.85
C CYS A 31 -24.51 -6.07 15.66
N VAL A 32 -23.76 -6.16 16.74
CA VAL A 32 -22.31 -6.39 16.72
C VAL A 32 -21.96 -7.78 16.17
N PRO A 33 -20.93 -7.90 15.31
CA PRO A 33 -20.55 -9.18 14.70
C PRO A 33 -19.69 -10.07 15.62
N ASN A 34 -19.19 -9.52 16.74
CA ASN A 34 -18.31 -10.20 17.68
C ASN A 34 -18.89 -10.08 19.10
N GLY A 35 -19.82 -10.93 19.45
CA GLY A 35 -20.46 -10.92 20.75
C GLY A 35 -21.97 -11.11 20.64
N ALA A 36 -22.67 -11.06 21.77
CA ALA A 36 -24.13 -11.10 21.77
C ALA A 36 -24.68 -9.76 21.26
N PRO A 37 -25.49 -9.74 20.22
CA PRO A 37 -26.11 -8.50 19.73
C PRO A 37 -27.14 -7.99 20.73
N LEU A 38 -27.29 -6.66 20.86
CA LEU A 38 -28.23 -6.01 21.72
C LEU A 38 -29.60 -5.90 21.06
N CYS A 39 -30.27 -7.04 20.86
CA CYS A 39 -31.52 -7.11 20.08
C CYS A 39 -32.65 -6.31 20.72
N GLU A 40 -32.66 -6.14 22.02
CA GLU A 40 -33.65 -5.33 22.76
C GLU A 40 -33.54 -3.83 22.43
N GLU A 41 -32.34 -3.38 22.09
CA GLU A 41 -32.07 -1.98 21.69
C GLU A 41 -32.19 -1.77 20.19
N CYS A 42 -32.45 -2.84 19.41
CA CYS A 42 -32.52 -2.75 17.97
C CYS A 42 -33.78 -2.03 17.48
N PRO A 43 -33.65 -0.87 16.79
CA PRO A 43 -34.81 -0.12 16.29
C PRO A 43 -35.61 -0.91 15.25
N TRP A 44 -35.05 -1.98 14.71
CA TRP A 44 -35.69 -2.83 13.72
C TRP A 44 -36.16 -4.18 14.27
N SER A 45 -36.12 -4.40 15.58
CA SER A 45 -36.49 -5.67 16.19
C SER A 45 -37.88 -6.16 15.75
N LYS A 46 -38.84 -5.25 15.58
CA LYS A 46 -40.20 -5.55 15.12
C LYS A 46 -40.36 -5.78 13.63
N ILE A 47 -39.33 -5.45 12.85
CA ILE A 47 -39.39 -5.39 11.39
C ILE A 47 -38.53 -6.51 10.75
N VAL A 48 -37.43 -6.87 11.41
CA VAL A 48 -36.51 -7.89 10.89
C VAL A 48 -36.82 -9.27 11.49
N SER A 49 -36.67 -10.29 10.66
CA SER A 49 -37.01 -11.66 11.03
C SER A 49 -36.03 -12.33 12.02
N CYS A 50 -34.94 -11.68 12.37
CA CYS A 50 -33.88 -12.28 13.20
C CYS A 50 -34.37 -12.56 14.63
N GLU A 51 -35.17 -11.67 15.21
CA GLU A 51 -35.73 -11.87 16.55
C GLU A 51 -36.76 -13.01 16.59
N SER A 52 -37.63 -13.07 15.57
CA SER A 52 -38.69 -14.10 15.47
C SER A 52 -38.16 -15.50 15.20
N THR A 53 -36.95 -15.61 14.63
CA THR A 53 -36.35 -16.93 14.27
C THR A 53 -35.30 -17.41 15.26
N GLY A 54 -34.91 -16.57 16.25
CA GLY A 54 -33.77 -16.85 17.14
C GLY A 54 -32.43 -17.01 16.42
N ALA A 55 -32.36 -16.61 15.13
CA ALA A 55 -31.25 -16.86 14.24
C ALA A 55 -30.27 -15.69 14.13
N CYS A 56 -30.20 -14.84 15.16
CA CYS A 56 -29.27 -13.71 15.19
C CYS A 56 -27.82 -14.13 14.95
N ASP A 57 -27.42 -15.28 15.45
CA ASP A 57 -26.09 -15.86 15.22
C ASP A 57 -25.87 -16.33 13.78
N GLY A 58 -26.93 -16.61 13.03
CA GLY A 58 -26.86 -17.05 11.64
C GLY A 58 -26.57 -15.91 10.64
N PHE A 59 -26.94 -14.67 10.98
CA PHE A 59 -26.74 -13.51 10.11
C PHE A 59 -25.34 -12.91 10.20
N SER A 60 -24.64 -13.10 11.31
CA SER A 60 -23.26 -12.68 11.50
C SER A 60 -22.23 -13.75 11.13
N GLY A 61 -22.65 -14.79 10.42
CA GLY A 61 -21.79 -15.90 10.00
C GLY A 61 -20.59 -15.41 9.21
N LYS A 62 -19.45 -15.28 9.89
CA LYS A 62 -18.17 -15.00 9.22
C LYS A 62 -17.87 -16.17 8.30
N SER A 63 -17.97 -15.96 7.00
CA SER A 63 -17.36 -16.90 6.06
C SER A 63 -15.87 -17.03 6.45
N LYS A 64 -15.37 -18.27 6.54
CA LYS A 64 -13.94 -18.49 6.80
C LYS A 64 -13.13 -17.64 5.83
N ALA A 65 -12.33 -16.74 6.36
CA ALA A 65 -11.49 -15.88 5.54
C ALA A 65 -10.62 -16.78 4.64
N LYS A 66 -10.64 -16.53 3.34
CA LYS A 66 -9.75 -17.22 2.41
C LYS A 66 -8.31 -16.97 2.84
N ALA A 67 -7.46 -18.00 2.78
CA ALA A 67 -6.03 -17.84 3.04
C ALA A 67 -5.47 -16.75 2.12
N ARG A 68 -4.65 -15.85 2.70
CA ARG A 68 -3.99 -14.81 1.91
C ARG A 68 -2.93 -15.44 1.01
N ARG A 69 -2.77 -14.89 -0.19
CA ARG A 69 -1.65 -15.24 -1.05
C ARG A 69 -0.39 -14.61 -0.46
N ILE A 70 0.63 -15.42 -0.23
CA ILE A 70 1.93 -14.96 0.24
C ILE A 70 2.77 -14.60 -0.99
N GLU A 71 3.35 -13.41 -0.98
CA GLU A 71 4.30 -12.95 -1.99
C GLU A 71 5.60 -12.57 -1.30
N GLU A 72 6.67 -13.21 -1.70
CA GLU A 72 8.02 -12.85 -1.28
C GLU A 72 8.53 -11.70 -2.13
N ARG A 73 9.14 -10.71 -1.50
CA ARG A 73 9.67 -9.50 -2.12
C ARG A 73 11.02 -9.13 -1.54
N THR A 74 11.93 -8.72 -2.40
CA THR A 74 13.20 -8.12 -1.98
C THR A 74 13.15 -6.62 -2.22
N VAL A 75 13.21 -5.84 -1.14
CA VAL A 75 13.13 -4.37 -1.17
C VAL A 75 14.54 -3.79 -1.17
N LEU A 76 14.78 -2.83 -2.04
CA LEU A 76 16.09 -2.20 -2.22
C LEU A 76 16.02 -0.73 -1.80
N VAL A 77 16.90 -0.33 -0.89
CA VAL A 77 17.16 1.06 -0.54
C VAL A 77 18.46 1.44 -1.24
N ILE A 78 18.35 1.90 -2.49
CA ILE A 78 19.51 2.30 -3.30
C ILE A 78 19.77 3.77 -3.05
N ARG A 79 20.97 4.10 -2.60
CA ARG A 79 21.38 5.46 -2.24
C ARG A 79 22.58 5.90 -3.07
N ASP A 80 22.55 7.19 -3.42
CA ASP A 80 23.64 7.95 -3.99
C ASP A 80 23.79 9.22 -3.16
N GLY A 81 24.76 9.23 -2.20
CA GLY A 81 24.88 10.29 -1.23
C GLY A 81 23.59 10.51 -0.43
N GLU A 82 23.04 11.71 -0.50
CA GLU A 82 21.78 12.11 0.15
C GLU A 82 20.53 11.70 -0.63
N LYS A 83 20.68 11.19 -1.84
CA LYS A 83 19.56 10.80 -2.70
C LYS A 83 19.22 9.34 -2.54
N VAL A 84 17.95 9.01 -2.72
CA VAL A 84 17.43 7.65 -2.70
C VAL A 84 16.65 7.36 -3.99
N ALA A 85 16.81 6.16 -4.51
CA ALA A 85 16.06 5.71 -5.68
C ALA A 85 14.63 5.34 -5.28
N ILE A 86 13.67 5.88 -6.00
CA ILE A 86 12.27 5.48 -5.98
C ILE A 86 11.79 5.19 -7.40
N ARG A 87 10.69 4.50 -7.54
CA ARG A 87 10.04 4.32 -8.84
C ARG A 87 8.53 4.49 -8.72
N LYS A 88 7.90 4.87 -9.82
CA LYS A 88 6.44 4.96 -9.91
C LYS A 88 5.86 3.60 -10.31
N ARG A 89 4.83 3.17 -9.59
CA ARG A 89 4.12 1.92 -9.91
C ARG A 89 3.24 2.08 -11.14
N PRO A 90 2.99 0.98 -11.87
CA PRO A 90 2.05 0.98 -12.99
C PRO A 90 0.67 1.53 -12.60
N LYS A 91 -0.06 2.05 -13.58
CA LYS A 91 -1.42 2.60 -13.39
C LYS A 91 -2.49 1.55 -13.02
N LYS A 92 -2.12 0.26 -13.00
CA LYS A 92 -3.02 -0.86 -12.67
C LYS A 92 -2.38 -1.79 -11.62
N GLY A 93 -3.22 -2.44 -10.83
CA GLY A 93 -2.79 -3.40 -9.82
C GLY A 93 -2.71 -2.83 -8.41
N LEU A 94 -2.08 -3.58 -7.49
CA LEU A 94 -1.93 -3.19 -6.09
C LEU A 94 -1.08 -1.92 -5.96
N LEU A 95 -1.57 -0.93 -5.19
CA LEU A 95 -0.91 0.36 -4.98
C LEU A 95 -0.63 1.14 -6.28
N ALA A 96 -1.53 1.04 -7.27
CA ALA A 96 -1.37 1.65 -8.59
C ALA A 96 -1.09 3.15 -8.54
N GLY A 97 -0.14 3.60 -9.34
CA GLY A 97 0.21 5.02 -9.50
C GLY A 97 0.96 5.67 -8.33
N LEU A 98 1.15 4.96 -7.20
CA LEU A 98 1.96 5.44 -6.08
C LEU A 98 3.44 5.24 -6.37
N TYR A 99 4.28 5.94 -5.61
CA TYR A 99 5.72 5.71 -5.62
C TYR A 99 6.08 4.59 -4.66
N GLU A 100 7.18 3.89 -4.91
CA GLU A 100 7.67 2.81 -4.08
C GLU A 100 9.19 2.78 -4.04
N LEU A 101 9.75 2.13 -3.02
CA LEU A 101 11.14 1.69 -3.07
C LEU A 101 11.27 0.60 -4.14
N PRO A 102 12.36 0.57 -4.91
CA PRO A 102 12.63 -0.50 -5.85
C PRO A 102 12.48 -1.85 -5.15
N ASN A 103 11.73 -2.75 -5.75
CA ASN A 103 11.56 -4.09 -5.19
C ASN A 103 11.42 -5.13 -6.28
N LEU A 104 11.90 -6.33 -5.98
CA LEU A 104 11.94 -7.46 -6.89
C LEU A 104 11.08 -8.59 -6.32
N SER A 105 10.56 -9.45 -7.18
CA SER A 105 9.80 -10.63 -6.76
C SER A 105 10.77 -11.71 -6.25
N GLY A 106 10.39 -12.38 -5.16
CA GLY A 106 11.18 -13.42 -4.52
C GLY A 106 12.10 -12.91 -3.40
N ALA A 107 12.67 -13.85 -2.67
CA ALA A 107 13.68 -13.60 -1.65
C ALA A 107 15.07 -13.78 -2.29
N LEU A 108 15.65 -12.68 -2.78
CA LEU A 108 16.91 -12.68 -3.50
C LEU A 108 18.10 -12.66 -2.54
N SER A 109 19.18 -13.26 -2.96
CA SER A 109 20.49 -13.19 -2.30
C SER A 109 21.18 -11.84 -2.59
N ALA A 110 22.21 -11.52 -1.80
CA ALA A 110 23.00 -10.32 -2.02
C ALA A 110 23.66 -10.29 -3.41
N GLU A 111 24.08 -11.45 -3.93
CA GLU A 111 24.70 -11.57 -5.25
C GLU A 111 23.73 -11.26 -6.38
N GLU A 112 22.48 -11.77 -6.29
CA GLU A 112 21.42 -11.49 -7.26
C GLU A 112 21.03 -10.02 -7.23
N VAL A 113 20.96 -9.42 -6.04
CA VAL A 113 20.69 -7.97 -5.88
C VAL A 113 21.81 -7.14 -6.50
N LEU A 114 23.07 -7.49 -6.27
CA LEU A 114 24.21 -6.80 -6.88
C LEU A 114 24.20 -6.91 -8.41
N SER A 115 23.83 -8.09 -8.93
CA SER A 115 23.68 -8.29 -10.38
C SER A 115 22.61 -7.37 -10.95
N TYR A 116 21.43 -7.32 -10.31
CA TYR A 116 20.37 -6.42 -10.70
C TYR A 116 20.81 -4.94 -10.70
N VAL A 117 21.49 -4.48 -9.63
CA VAL A 117 21.95 -3.10 -9.51
C VAL A 117 22.94 -2.74 -10.63
N LYS A 118 23.83 -3.68 -11.00
CA LYS A 118 24.76 -3.51 -12.14
C LYS A 118 24.02 -3.46 -13.48
N GLU A 119 22.98 -4.28 -13.66
CA GLU A 119 22.13 -4.25 -14.85
C GLU A 119 21.39 -2.91 -15.02
N GLN A 120 21.11 -2.23 -13.90
CA GLN A 120 20.58 -0.86 -13.91
C GLN A 120 21.66 0.20 -14.16
N HIS A 121 22.89 -0.21 -14.53
CA HIS A 121 24.04 0.64 -14.79
C HIS A 121 24.57 1.44 -13.58
N PHE A 122 24.30 0.96 -12.35
CA PHE A 122 24.90 1.53 -11.13
C PHE A 122 26.15 0.78 -10.73
N ALA A 123 27.11 1.50 -10.13
CA ALA A 123 28.30 0.93 -9.52
C ALA A 123 28.08 0.75 -8.00
N PRO A 124 27.75 -0.47 -7.51
CA PRO A 124 27.54 -0.67 -6.08
C PRO A 124 28.88 -0.63 -5.35
N LEU A 125 28.97 0.27 -4.33
CA LEU A 125 30.13 0.41 -3.43
C LEU A 125 29.97 -0.48 -2.20
N ARG A 126 28.76 -0.55 -1.66
CA ARG A 126 28.47 -1.29 -0.42
C ARG A 126 27.06 -1.87 -0.48
N ILE A 127 26.88 -3.05 0.08
CA ILE A 127 25.58 -3.67 0.31
C ILE A 127 25.47 -4.11 1.76
N GLU A 128 24.34 -3.84 2.38
CA GLU A 128 24.00 -4.26 3.75
C GLU A 128 22.63 -4.93 3.74
N LYS A 129 22.51 -6.11 4.36
CA LYS A 129 21.23 -6.77 4.53
C LYS A 129 20.45 -6.08 5.65
N LEU A 130 19.20 -5.72 5.37
CA LEU A 130 18.28 -5.12 6.32
C LEU A 130 17.41 -6.18 6.99
N ALA A 131 16.73 -5.79 8.07
CA ALA A 131 15.79 -6.67 8.75
C ALA A 131 14.62 -7.07 7.83
N ASP A 132 14.20 -8.32 7.96
CA ASP A 132 13.02 -8.80 7.25
C ASP A 132 11.77 -8.12 7.79
N ALA A 133 10.80 -7.88 6.91
CA ALA A 133 9.57 -7.22 7.25
C ALA A 133 8.36 -7.94 6.63
N LYS A 134 7.18 -7.62 7.16
CA LYS A 134 5.93 -8.19 6.68
C LYS A 134 4.87 -7.09 6.58
N HIS A 135 4.11 -7.10 5.48
CA HIS A 135 2.94 -6.24 5.34
C HIS A 135 1.73 -7.04 4.85
N ILE A 136 0.57 -6.78 5.46
CA ILE A 136 -0.66 -7.53 5.21
C ILE A 136 -1.67 -6.62 4.52
N PHE A 137 -2.05 -6.99 3.30
CA PHE A 137 -3.19 -6.44 2.58
C PHE A 137 -4.43 -7.34 2.79
N SER A 138 -5.57 -6.96 2.24
CA SER A 138 -6.82 -7.73 2.39
C SER A 138 -6.67 -9.20 1.95
N HIS A 139 -6.01 -9.46 0.82
CA HIS A 139 -5.89 -10.82 0.24
C HIS A 139 -4.45 -11.23 -0.07
N ILE A 140 -3.47 -10.37 0.20
CA ILE A 140 -2.06 -10.61 -0.07
C ILE A 140 -1.27 -10.32 1.21
N GLU A 141 -0.28 -11.15 1.50
CA GLU A 141 0.73 -10.91 2.52
C GLU A 141 2.08 -10.79 1.81
N TRP A 142 2.73 -9.65 1.94
CA TRP A 142 4.11 -9.49 1.51
C TRP A 142 5.05 -9.90 2.63
N ARG A 143 5.95 -10.82 2.31
CA ARG A 143 7.13 -11.14 3.12
C ARG A 143 8.34 -10.52 2.44
N MET A 144 8.96 -9.59 3.12
CA MET A 144 9.98 -8.73 2.53
C MET A 144 11.32 -8.98 3.19
N SER A 145 12.34 -9.23 2.39
CA SER A 145 13.74 -9.06 2.75
C SER A 145 14.23 -7.72 2.21
N GLY A 146 15.15 -7.07 2.89
CA GLY A 146 15.64 -5.75 2.49
C GLY A 146 17.15 -5.71 2.30
N TYR A 147 17.61 -4.85 1.39
CA TYR A 147 19.02 -4.50 1.24
C TYR A 147 19.18 -3.00 1.08
N ALA A 148 20.13 -2.43 1.82
CA ALA A 148 20.62 -1.09 1.58
C ALA A 148 21.86 -1.17 0.68
N ILE A 149 21.88 -0.39 -0.38
CA ILE A 149 22.93 -0.38 -1.38
C ILE A 149 23.41 1.06 -1.55
N LEU A 150 24.68 1.32 -1.25
CA LEU A 150 25.33 2.55 -1.62
C LEU A 150 25.90 2.37 -3.03
N VAL A 151 25.54 3.28 -3.92
CA VAL A 151 26.11 3.32 -5.25
C VAL A 151 26.98 4.56 -5.37
N GLU A 152 28.06 4.45 -6.14
CA GLU A 152 28.80 5.61 -6.57
C GLU A 152 27.94 6.35 -7.60
N GLU A 153 28.00 7.68 -7.59
CA GLU A 153 27.45 8.52 -8.64
C GLU A 153 27.89 7.92 -9.99
N ALA A 154 27.18 6.87 -10.39
CA ALA A 154 27.37 6.27 -11.67
C ALA A 154 27.08 7.42 -12.61
N GLY A 155 28.13 7.93 -13.23
CA GLY A 155 28.00 9.08 -14.09
C GLY A 155 26.73 8.84 -14.91
N PHE A 156 25.67 9.48 -14.52
CA PHE A 156 24.61 9.80 -15.45
C PHE A 156 25.41 10.32 -16.61
N ALA A 157 25.54 9.50 -17.65
CA ALA A 157 26.15 9.94 -18.87
C ALA A 157 25.54 11.31 -19.06
N ALA A 158 26.36 12.33 -18.83
CA ALA A 158 25.92 13.71 -18.89
C ALA A 158 25.22 13.80 -20.23
N GLU A 159 23.91 13.56 -20.23
CA GLU A 159 23.08 14.03 -21.31
C GLU A 159 23.34 15.52 -21.23
N LYS A 160 24.22 15.92 -22.12
CA LYS A 160 24.49 17.31 -22.46
C LYS A 160 23.17 18.02 -22.28
N GLU A 161 23.15 18.99 -21.37
CA GLU A 161 22.01 19.90 -21.30
C GLU A 161 21.74 20.31 -22.75
N PRO A 162 20.56 20.03 -23.29
CA PRO A 162 20.19 20.68 -24.52
C PRO A 162 20.08 22.16 -24.16
N GLU A 163 21.04 22.93 -24.61
CA GLU A 163 20.87 24.37 -24.64
C GLU A 163 19.52 24.66 -25.26
N SER A 164 18.71 25.44 -24.54
CA SER A 164 17.41 25.97 -24.96
C SER A 164 16.17 25.06 -24.79
N GLY A 165 15.42 25.37 -23.73
CA GLY A 165 13.95 25.47 -23.77
C GLY A 165 13.15 24.18 -23.83
N ASN A 166 13.01 23.51 -22.75
CA ASN A 166 11.75 22.99 -22.20
C ASN A 166 12.07 22.16 -20.94
N GLY A 167 11.99 22.79 -19.79
CA GLY A 167 12.24 22.15 -18.49
C GLY A 167 11.18 21.10 -18.20
N ARG A 168 11.44 19.86 -18.59
CA ARG A 168 10.69 18.70 -18.08
C ARG A 168 11.09 18.50 -16.63
N THR A 169 10.08 18.58 -15.77
CA THR A 169 10.26 18.27 -14.34
C THR A 169 10.72 16.81 -14.16
N PRO A 170 11.39 16.46 -13.04
CA PRO A 170 11.74 15.06 -12.74
C PRO A 170 10.55 14.10 -12.81
N GLU A 171 9.33 14.62 -12.63
CA GLU A 171 8.08 13.89 -12.74
C GLU A 171 7.75 13.46 -14.18
N GLU A 172 8.10 14.26 -15.18
CA GLU A 172 7.88 13.93 -16.60
C GLU A 172 8.86 12.88 -17.12
N LYS A 173 10.04 12.74 -16.51
CA LYS A 173 11.00 11.66 -16.79
C LYS A 173 10.56 10.31 -16.22
N ALA A 174 9.70 10.31 -15.22
CA ALA A 174 9.18 9.10 -14.56
C ALA A 174 7.98 8.46 -15.28
N ASP A 175 7.45 9.05 -16.34
CA ASP A 175 6.32 8.50 -17.11
C ASP A 175 6.69 7.30 -18.01
N GLY A 176 7.96 6.89 -18.04
CA GLY A 176 8.36 5.57 -18.50
C GLY A 176 8.03 4.53 -17.44
N GLU A 177 7.13 3.58 -17.70
CA GLU A 177 6.79 2.50 -16.79
C GLU A 177 8.07 1.82 -16.26
N GLY A 178 8.39 2.02 -14.96
CA GLY A 178 9.44 1.29 -14.25
C GLY A 178 10.80 1.98 -14.12
N GLY A 179 11.00 3.20 -14.60
CA GLY A 179 12.26 3.94 -14.43
C GLY A 179 12.55 4.29 -12.97
N LEU A 180 13.83 4.19 -12.55
CA LEU A 180 14.29 4.66 -11.25
C LEU A 180 14.54 6.17 -11.32
N ILE A 181 14.06 6.90 -10.33
CA ILE A 181 14.35 8.31 -10.13
C ILE A 181 15.06 8.49 -8.79
N PHE A 182 16.10 9.30 -8.78
CA PHE A 182 16.79 9.67 -7.54
C PHE A 182 16.23 10.98 -7.02
N VAL A 183 15.75 10.95 -5.80
CA VAL A 183 15.17 12.09 -5.11
C VAL A 183 15.88 12.27 -3.77
N ASP A 184 15.85 13.46 -3.24
CA ASP A 184 16.35 13.71 -1.91
C ASP A 184 15.64 12.83 -0.88
N ALA A 185 16.38 12.25 0.06
CA ALA A 185 15.82 11.30 1.05
C ALA A 185 14.73 11.94 1.93
N TRP A 186 14.78 13.27 2.13
CA TRP A 186 13.73 14.00 2.82
C TRP A 186 12.49 14.14 1.94
N ASP A 187 12.66 14.53 0.67
CA ASP A 187 11.59 14.68 -0.30
C ASP A 187 10.88 13.33 -0.58
N ALA A 188 11.63 12.23 -0.65
CA ALA A 188 11.07 10.89 -0.81
C ALA A 188 9.97 10.58 0.21
N ARG A 189 10.12 11.09 1.43
CA ARG A 189 9.17 10.87 2.51
C ARG A 189 7.99 11.86 2.50
N GLU A 190 8.26 13.13 2.24
CA GLU A 190 7.29 14.20 2.44
C GLU A 190 6.46 14.52 1.17
N ARG A 191 7.07 14.36 0.00
CA ARG A 191 6.44 14.73 -1.27
C ARG A 191 5.94 13.55 -2.08
N TYR A 192 6.58 12.40 -1.93
CA TYR A 192 6.20 11.20 -2.67
C TYR A 192 5.33 10.28 -1.81
N ALA A 193 4.18 9.89 -2.34
CA ALA A 193 3.24 9.01 -1.65
C ALA A 193 3.75 7.56 -1.63
N ILE A 194 4.77 7.30 -0.78
CA ILE A 194 5.29 5.94 -0.56
C ILE A 194 4.37 5.22 0.42
N PRO A 195 3.81 4.06 0.05
CA PRO A 195 2.89 3.29 0.88
C PRO A 195 3.51 2.86 2.22
N SER A 196 2.66 2.76 3.25
CA SER A 196 3.04 2.24 4.56
C SER A 196 3.58 0.81 4.53
N ALA A 197 3.36 0.07 3.46
CA ALA A 197 3.98 -1.23 3.23
C ALA A 197 5.51 -1.20 3.31
N PHE A 198 6.13 -0.07 2.99
CA PHE A 198 7.58 0.14 3.05
C PHE A 198 8.05 0.83 4.33
N SER A 199 7.17 1.07 5.31
CA SER A 199 7.51 1.80 6.54
C SER A 199 8.65 1.18 7.34
N ALA A 200 8.80 -0.13 7.31
CA ALA A 200 9.91 -0.84 7.95
C ALA A 200 11.29 -0.39 7.43
N TYR A 201 11.35 0.08 6.19
CA TYR A 201 12.58 0.52 5.52
C TYR A 201 12.75 2.05 5.52
N ALA A 202 11.76 2.80 5.99
CA ALA A 202 11.79 4.27 5.98
C ALA A 202 12.94 4.86 6.83
N GLY A 203 13.35 4.16 7.89
CA GLY A 203 14.49 4.57 8.74
C GLY A 203 15.83 4.53 8.00
N TYR A 204 15.96 3.68 7.00
CA TYR A 204 17.21 3.51 6.24
C TYR A 204 17.39 4.54 5.12
N LEU A 205 16.35 5.31 4.80
CA LEU A 205 16.45 6.38 3.80
C LEU A 205 17.42 7.48 4.23
N LYS A 206 17.59 7.69 5.56
CA LYS A 206 18.44 8.74 6.14
C LYS A 206 19.64 8.18 6.92
N LYS A 207 19.75 6.85 7.08
CA LYS A 207 20.84 6.26 7.85
C LYS A 207 22.13 6.41 7.08
N GLU A 208 23.14 7.03 7.69
CA GLU A 208 24.50 7.01 7.19
C GLU A 208 25.00 5.55 7.21
N PHE A 209 25.73 5.16 6.18
CA PHE A 209 26.44 3.90 6.17
C PHE A 209 27.73 4.11 6.98
N ASP A 210 27.78 3.57 8.21
CA ASP A 210 29.01 3.53 9.03
C ASP A 210 30.11 2.67 8.39
#